data_4015fecaf9fe8f60e30f7f8b5725a2e3
#
_entry.id   4015fecaf9fe8f60e30f7f8b5725a2e3
#
_cell.length_a   1.000
_cell.length_b   1.000
_cell.length_c   1.000
_cell.angle_alpha   90.00
_cell.angle_beta   90.00
_cell.angle_gamma   90.00
#
_symmetry.space_group_name_H-M   'P 1'
#
loop_
_entity.id
_entity.type
_entity.pdbx_description
1 polymer ?
#
loop_
_entity_poly.entity_id
_entity_poly.type
_entity_poly.pdbx_seq_one_letter_code
_entity_poly.pdbx_strand_id
1 'polypeptide(L)'
;GRSDRRAYAYFTFRKGKTLSTDAYNLYDANGKLCSIGYCYECFGIIVNKELLAKAGYAVEDIKDFASLKKIAEDIHARAAELGFDAFTSSGMDGSSSWRFSGHLANVALYYEARDNGWTAGPQPAKITGKYLGNFKNLWDLYINNSAYAPNSLATGGYDAENEFGTKKAVFYQNGNWEYDALTGKYGLDPANLTMIPFYSGVEGEEMAGLNCGTEGCWAVNAKAPQADIDATIDFMYWMVTSKTGTELLAKTFGAIPYKQAAPSGNVFLDAANEYNKKGNYVMTWAFNY
;
A
#
# COMPACT_ATOMS: atom_id res chain seq x y z
N GLY A 1 -35.41 -5.69 -9.41
CA GLY A 1 -35.73 -5.84 -7.98
C GLY A 1 -35.54 -7.23 -7.37
N ARG A 2 -35.99 -8.36 -8.03
CA ARG A 2 -35.82 -9.72 -7.45
C ARG A 2 -34.43 -10.30 -7.67
N SER A 3 -33.79 -10.02 -8.82
CA SER A 3 -32.44 -10.54 -9.13
C SER A 3 -31.35 -9.95 -8.20
N ASP A 4 -31.43 -8.66 -7.91
CA ASP A 4 -30.49 -7.95 -7.04
C ASP A 4 -30.51 -8.52 -5.61
N ARG A 5 -31.67 -8.84 -5.08
CA ARG A 5 -31.82 -9.43 -3.73
C ARG A 5 -31.32 -10.87 -3.63
N ARG A 6 -31.44 -11.68 -4.70
CA ARG A 6 -30.97 -13.08 -4.69
C ARG A 6 -29.45 -13.17 -4.78
N ALA A 7 -28.84 -12.42 -5.70
CA ALA A 7 -27.40 -12.38 -5.83
C ALA A 7 -26.74 -11.85 -4.53
N TYR A 8 -27.30 -10.79 -3.96
CA TYR A 8 -26.85 -10.23 -2.71
C TYR A 8 -27.00 -11.24 -1.54
N ALA A 9 -28.17 -11.88 -1.39
CA ALA A 9 -28.42 -12.86 -0.32
C ALA A 9 -27.52 -14.09 -0.46
N TYR A 10 -27.30 -14.58 -1.66
CA TYR A 10 -26.47 -15.74 -1.93
C TYR A 10 -24.99 -15.46 -1.58
N PHE A 11 -24.47 -14.33 -2.02
CA PHE A 11 -23.10 -13.95 -1.71
C PHE A 11 -22.93 -13.62 -0.21
N THR A 12 -23.89 -12.94 0.40
CA THR A 12 -23.87 -12.64 1.84
C THR A 12 -23.94 -13.92 2.68
N PHE A 13 -24.68 -14.93 2.26
CA PHE A 13 -24.71 -16.23 2.93
C PHE A 13 -23.34 -16.93 2.88
N ARG A 14 -22.67 -16.91 1.73
CA ARG A 14 -21.33 -17.49 1.55
C ARG A 14 -20.24 -16.67 2.24
N LYS A 15 -20.40 -15.35 2.31
CA LYS A 15 -19.48 -14.41 2.93
C LYS A 15 -19.06 -14.83 4.35
N GLY A 16 -20.01 -15.13 5.22
CA GLY A 16 -19.75 -15.54 6.59
C GLY A 16 -18.92 -16.83 6.73
N LYS A 17 -18.81 -17.63 5.66
CA LYS A 17 -18.01 -18.86 5.62
C LYS A 17 -16.64 -18.68 5.01
N THR A 18 -16.47 -17.74 4.09
CA THR A 18 -15.25 -17.60 3.26
C THR A 18 -14.39 -16.41 3.65
N LEU A 19 -14.97 -15.24 3.93
CA LEU A 19 -14.23 -14.05 4.31
C LEU A 19 -13.61 -14.18 5.70
N SER A 20 -12.36 -13.76 5.83
CA SER A 20 -11.66 -13.61 7.11
C SER A 20 -11.95 -12.24 7.76
N THR A 21 -12.26 -11.23 6.96
CA THR A 21 -12.57 -9.86 7.37
C THR A 21 -13.50 -9.17 6.39
N ASP A 22 -14.29 -8.22 6.88
CA ASP A 22 -15.14 -7.32 6.08
C ASP A 22 -14.50 -5.95 5.80
N ALA A 23 -13.27 -5.74 6.27
CA ALA A 23 -12.58 -4.45 6.23
C ALA A 23 -12.37 -3.90 4.80
N TYR A 24 -12.34 -4.80 3.80
CA TYR A 24 -12.07 -4.44 2.40
C TYR A 24 -13.31 -4.49 1.49
N ASN A 25 -14.50 -4.62 2.08
CA ASN A 25 -15.74 -4.54 1.32
C ASN A 25 -16.19 -3.09 1.15
N LEU A 26 -16.88 -2.80 0.03
CA LEU A 26 -17.45 -1.48 -0.22
C LEU A 26 -18.95 -1.49 0.04
N TYR A 27 -19.42 -0.45 0.71
CA TYR A 27 -20.82 -0.24 1.06
C TYR A 27 -21.30 1.11 0.54
N ASP A 28 -22.55 1.20 0.16
CA ASP A 28 -23.17 2.49 -0.16
C ASP A 28 -23.51 3.32 1.10
N ALA A 29 -23.99 4.54 0.90
CA ALA A 29 -24.34 5.44 2.00
C ALA A 29 -25.45 4.90 2.93
N ASN A 30 -26.19 3.87 2.51
CA ASN A 30 -27.23 3.20 3.28
C ASN A 30 -26.72 1.91 3.95
N GLY A 31 -25.43 1.63 3.89
CA GLY A 31 -24.80 0.43 4.43
C GLY A 31 -25.05 -0.83 3.60
N LYS A 32 -25.51 -0.70 2.35
CA LYS A 32 -25.70 -1.84 1.44
C LYS A 32 -24.36 -2.24 0.83
N LEU A 33 -24.03 -3.53 0.86
CA LEU A 33 -22.86 -4.08 0.21
C LEU A 33 -22.92 -3.88 -1.31
N CYS A 34 -21.94 -3.16 -1.87
CA CYS A 34 -21.81 -2.88 -3.28
C CYS A 34 -20.80 -3.79 -3.98
N SER A 35 -19.68 -4.05 -3.30
CA SER A 35 -18.64 -4.93 -3.81
C SER A 35 -17.86 -5.59 -2.68
N ILE A 36 -17.13 -6.65 -3.01
CA ILE A 36 -16.37 -7.46 -2.07
C ILE A 36 -14.90 -7.43 -2.46
N GLY A 37 -14.04 -7.05 -1.51
CA GLY A 37 -12.61 -7.09 -1.70
C GLY A 37 -12.12 -8.50 -1.95
N TYR A 38 -11.33 -8.71 -3.01
CA TYR A 38 -10.71 -10.00 -3.30
C TYR A 38 -9.22 -10.06 -2.93
N CYS A 39 -8.60 -8.91 -2.73
CA CYS A 39 -7.26 -8.79 -2.18
C CYS A 39 -7.16 -7.58 -1.27
N TYR A 40 -6.10 -7.51 -0.49
CA TYR A 40 -5.68 -6.26 0.11
C TYR A 40 -4.20 -6.01 -0.22
N GLU A 41 -3.84 -4.75 -0.23
CA GLU A 41 -2.52 -4.27 -0.61
C GLU A 41 -1.94 -3.43 0.52
N CYS A 42 -0.62 -3.42 0.59
CA CYS A 42 0.10 -2.56 1.51
C CYS A 42 1.08 -1.69 0.74
N PHE A 43 1.20 -0.44 1.13
CA PHE A 43 2.25 0.43 0.65
C PHE A 43 2.94 1.19 1.78
N GLY A 44 4.14 1.61 1.50
CA GLY A 44 5.01 2.31 2.42
C GLY A 44 6.30 2.69 1.73
N ILE A 45 7.40 2.57 2.44
CA ILE A 45 8.75 2.75 1.90
C ILE A 45 9.43 1.39 1.84
N ILE A 46 9.67 0.88 0.62
CA ILE A 46 10.45 -0.34 0.40
C ILE A 46 11.91 -0.02 0.69
N VAL A 47 12.58 -0.89 1.43
CA VAL A 47 13.97 -0.71 1.88
C VAL A 47 14.84 -1.84 1.36
N ASN A 48 15.96 -1.47 0.76
CA ASN A 48 17.06 -2.39 0.48
C ASN A 48 18.00 -2.44 1.70
N LYS A 49 17.88 -3.50 2.50
CA LYS A 49 18.66 -3.67 3.74
C LYS A 49 20.16 -3.81 3.50
N GLU A 50 20.55 -4.37 2.35
CA GLU A 50 21.97 -4.49 1.98
C GLU A 50 22.60 -3.10 1.77
N LEU A 51 21.93 -2.21 1.03
CA LEU A 51 22.41 -0.85 0.80
C LEU A 51 22.36 0.00 2.08
N LEU A 52 21.30 -0.16 2.87
CA LEU A 52 21.18 0.52 4.17
C LEU A 52 22.34 0.14 5.09
N ALA A 53 22.70 -1.13 5.18
CA ALA A 53 23.84 -1.63 5.96
C ALA A 53 25.18 -1.12 5.43
N LYS A 54 25.36 -1.04 4.10
CA LYS A 54 26.56 -0.44 3.48
C LYS A 54 26.71 1.05 3.83
N ALA A 55 25.60 1.75 4.04
CA ALA A 55 25.61 3.13 4.52
C ALA A 55 25.86 3.25 6.04
N GLY A 56 25.89 2.13 6.76
CA GLY A 56 26.17 2.09 8.21
C GLY A 56 24.92 2.13 9.08
N TYR A 57 23.75 1.80 8.54
CA TYR A 57 22.46 1.83 9.25
C TYR A 57 21.74 0.48 9.20
N ALA A 58 20.80 0.29 10.12
CA ALA A 58 19.85 -0.82 10.16
C ALA A 58 18.42 -0.29 10.09
N VAL A 59 17.46 -1.16 9.77
CA VAL A 59 16.03 -0.79 9.71
C VAL A 59 15.55 -0.31 11.09
N GLU A 60 16.06 -0.88 12.14
CA GLU A 60 15.73 -0.56 13.55
C GLU A 60 16.17 0.86 13.98
N ASP A 61 17.06 1.49 13.21
CA ASP A 61 17.45 2.89 13.43
C ASP A 61 16.37 3.87 12.95
N ILE A 62 15.44 3.41 12.11
CA ILE A 62 14.34 4.20 11.56
C ILE A 62 13.10 4.01 12.44
N LYS A 63 12.79 5.00 13.27
CA LYS A 63 11.70 4.92 14.26
C LYS A 63 10.62 5.98 14.09
N ASP A 64 10.98 7.08 13.44
CA ASP A 64 10.17 8.27 13.25
C ASP A 64 10.72 9.10 12.07
N PHE A 65 10.04 10.20 11.76
CA PHE A 65 10.47 11.10 10.69
C PHE A 65 11.86 11.69 10.92
N ALA A 66 12.21 12.03 12.14
CA ALA A 66 13.52 12.65 12.45
C ALA A 66 14.67 11.70 12.14
N SER A 67 14.56 10.43 12.55
CA SER A 67 15.56 9.39 12.26
C SER A 67 15.62 9.05 10.78
N LEU A 68 14.47 8.89 10.10
CA LEU A 68 14.41 8.64 8.66
C LEU A 68 15.05 9.80 7.88
N LYS A 69 14.69 11.03 8.21
CA LYS A 69 15.25 12.23 7.57
C LYS A 69 16.76 12.31 7.72
N LYS A 70 17.25 12.12 8.94
CA LYS A 70 18.70 12.12 9.23
C LYS A 70 19.45 11.08 8.39
N ILE A 71 18.93 9.86 8.32
CA ILE A 71 19.53 8.77 7.55
C ILE A 71 19.50 9.09 6.06
N ALA A 72 18.36 9.57 5.54
CA ALA A 72 18.24 9.92 4.12
C ALA A 72 19.17 11.06 3.72
N GLU A 73 19.29 12.11 4.54
CA GLU A 73 20.18 13.24 4.28
C GLU A 73 21.67 12.82 4.33
N ASP A 74 22.06 11.95 5.25
CA ASP A 74 23.42 11.41 5.32
C ASP A 74 23.77 10.56 4.11
N ILE A 75 22.87 9.64 3.70
CA ILE A 75 23.07 8.80 2.50
C ILE A 75 23.18 9.68 1.25
N HIS A 76 22.27 10.66 1.09
CA HIS A 76 22.30 11.57 -0.03
C HIS A 76 23.61 12.38 -0.09
N ALA A 77 24.07 12.90 1.03
CA ALA A 77 25.33 13.64 1.11
C ALA A 77 26.55 12.79 0.73
N ARG A 78 26.51 11.48 0.97
CA ARG A 78 27.56 10.51 0.64
C ARG A 78 27.27 9.69 -0.63
N ALA A 79 26.29 10.08 -1.45
CA ALA A 79 25.85 9.28 -2.60
C ALA A 79 26.98 8.99 -3.60
N ALA A 80 27.87 9.95 -3.83
CA ALA A 80 29.03 9.76 -4.70
C ALA A 80 30.03 8.72 -4.17
N GLU A 81 30.25 8.68 -2.83
CA GLU A 81 31.09 7.69 -2.15
C GLU A 81 30.44 6.31 -2.16
N LEU A 82 29.14 6.25 -1.83
CA LEU A 82 28.39 5.01 -1.67
C LEU A 82 28.07 4.34 -3.02
N GLY A 83 27.94 5.12 -4.10
CA GLY A 83 27.51 4.67 -5.43
C GLY A 83 26.00 4.48 -5.57
N PHE A 84 25.21 4.94 -4.59
CA PHE A 84 23.76 4.97 -4.57
C PHE A 84 23.25 6.14 -3.74
N ASP A 85 22.00 6.53 -3.94
CA ASP A 85 21.33 7.61 -3.23
C ASP A 85 20.33 7.09 -2.16
N ALA A 86 19.74 8.01 -1.41
CA ALA A 86 18.74 7.64 -0.41
C ALA A 86 17.45 7.17 -1.07
N PHE A 87 16.74 8.05 -1.78
CA PHE A 87 15.46 7.74 -2.41
C PHE A 87 15.57 7.57 -3.93
N THR A 88 14.67 6.77 -4.48
CA THR A 88 14.37 6.79 -5.92
C THR A 88 13.82 8.14 -6.31
N SER A 89 14.09 8.57 -7.53
CA SER A 89 13.57 9.84 -8.06
C SER A 89 12.09 9.72 -8.43
N SER A 90 11.35 10.80 -8.30
CA SER A 90 9.93 10.86 -8.65
C SER A 90 9.54 12.29 -9.06
N GLY A 91 8.71 12.39 -10.08
CA GLY A 91 8.24 13.67 -10.61
C GLY A 91 6.72 13.80 -10.62
N MET A 92 6.22 14.89 -11.18
CA MET A 92 4.78 15.18 -11.31
C MET A 92 4.23 14.78 -12.69
N ASP A 93 4.94 13.91 -13.40
CA ASP A 93 4.45 13.30 -14.65
C ASP A 93 3.39 12.23 -14.38
N GLY A 94 2.70 11.79 -15.45
CA GLY A 94 1.61 10.81 -15.36
C GLY A 94 2.01 9.43 -14.83
N SER A 95 3.31 9.10 -14.81
CA SER A 95 3.83 7.81 -14.33
C SER A 95 4.27 7.84 -12.87
N SER A 96 4.53 9.01 -12.31
CA SER A 96 5.14 9.19 -10.98
C SER A 96 4.29 10.00 -10.00
N SER A 97 3.45 10.92 -10.49
CA SER A 97 2.72 11.89 -9.65
C SER A 97 1.78 11.25 -8.62
N TRP A 98 1.27 10.06 -8.87
CA TRP A 98 0.40 9.33 -7.95
C TRP A 98 1.07 9.03 -6.60
N ARG A 99 2.41 8.99 -6.55
CA ARG A 99 3.14 8.86 -5.30
C ARG A 99 2.85 10.03 -4.36
N PHE A 100 2.80 11.23 -4.89
CA PHE A 100 2.54 12.45 -4.12
C PHE A 100 1.04 12.67 -3.88
N SER A 101 0.23 12.61 -4.93
CA SER A 101 -1.21 12.91 -4.87
C SER A 101 -2.04 11.79 -4.21
N GLY A 102 -1.57 10.55 -4.28
CA GLY A 102 -2.21 9.39 -3.66
C GLY A 102 -1.54 8.97 -2.37
N HIS A 103 -0.41 8.29 -2.45
CA HIS A 103 0.21 7.64 -1.30
C HIS A 103 0.66 8.60 -0.20
N LEU A 104 1.43 9.64 -0.54
CA LEU A 104 1.91 10.58 0.48
C LEU A 104 0.78 11.46 1.02
N ALA A 105 -0.16 11.88 0.17
CA ALA A 105 -1.33 12.62 0.60
C ALA A 105 -2.22 11.78 1.54
N ASN A 106 -2.31 10.47 1.31
CA ASN A 106 -3.07 9.56 2.17
C ASN A 106 -2.63 9.64 3.63
N VAL A 107 -1.33 9.81 3.89
CA VAL A 107 -0.81 9.89 5.27
C VAL A 107 -1.41 11.07 6.02
N ALA A 108 -1.39 12.26 5.40
CA ALA A 108 -1.97 13.47 5.99
C ALA A 108 -3.50 13.35 6.15
N LEU A 109 -4.18 12.81 5.15
CA LEU A 109 -5.63 12.60 5.18
C LEU A 109 -6.03 11.55 6.23
N TYR A 110 -5.25 10.49 6.38
CA TYR A 110 -5.48 9.48 7.42
C TYR A 110 -5.45 10.08 8.84
N TYR A 111 -4.43 10.89 9.15
CA TYR A 111 -4.34 11.50 10.46
C TYR A 111 -5.47 12.51 10.73
N GLU A 112 -5.85 13.29 9.72
CA GLU A 112 -7.01 14.17 9.84
C GLU A 112 -8.32 13.39 10.02
N ALA A 113 -8.50 12.30 9.27
CA ALA A 113 -9.66 11.42 9.40
C ALA A 113 -9.72 10.75 10.77
N ARG A 114 -8.58 10.26 11.27
CA ARG A 114 -8.46 9.68 12.62
C ARG A 114 -8.88 10.67 13.70
N ASP A 115 -8.36 11.89 13.66
CA ASP A 115 -8.64 12.91 14.64
C ASP A 115 -10.11 13.33 14.66
N ASN A 116 -10.79 13.23 13.53
CA ASN A 116 -12.20 13.60 13.38
C ASN A 116 -13.17 12.40 13.42
N GLY A 117 -12.66 11.18 13.59
CA GLY A 117 -13.49 9.98 13.61
C GLY A 117 -14.11 9.61 12.26
N TRP A 118 -13.47 9.99 11.14
CA TRP A 118 -14.01 9.76 9.79
C TRP A 118 -13.57 8.41 9.19
N THR A 119 -12.83 7.60 9.91
CA THR A 119 -12.21 6.37 9.40
C THR A 119 -13.19 5.27 8.97
N ALA A 120 -14.47 5.40 9.31
CA ALA A 120 -15.50 4.41 9.00
C ALA A 120 -16.86 5.02 8.61
N GLY A 121 -16.90 6.27 8.19
CA GLY A 121 -18.14 6.98 7.90
C GLY A 121 -18.17 7.66 6.53
N PRO A 122 -19.21 8.43 6.26
CA PRO A 122 -19.29 9.24 5.04
C PRO A 122 -18.12 10.24 5.01
N GLN A 123 -17.63 10.47 3.81
CA GLN A 123 -16.52 11.40 3.59
C GLN A 123 -16.93 12.83 3.99
N PRO A 124 -16.01 13.61 4.60
CA PRO A 124 -16.29 15.00 4.94
C PRO A 124 -16.45 15.84 3.66
N ALA A 125 -17.25 16.90 3.76
CA ALA A 125 -17.45 17.81 2.63
C ALA A 125 -16.18 18.58 2.24
N LYS A 126 -15.22 18.69 3.14
CA LYS A 126 -13.90 19.31 2.94
C LYS A 126 -12.93 18.89 4.02
N ILE A 127 -11.65 18.89 3.66
CA ILE A 127 -10.52 18.71 4.59
C ILE A 127 -10.11 20.06 5.18
N THR A 128 -9.48 20.05 6.35
CA THR A 128 -9.01 21.27 7.04
C THR A 128 -7.58 21.64 6.68
N GLY A 129 -6.79 20.65 6.23
CA GLY A 129 -5.37 20.81 5.97
C GLY A 129 -4.50 20.84 7.23
N LYS A 130 -5.00 20.34 8.35
CA LYS A 130 -4.27 20.27 9.63
C LYS A 130 -2.86 19.67 9.48
N TYR A 131 -2.73 18.64 8.65
CA TYR A 131 -1.49 17.91 8.45
C TYR A 131 -0.73 18.29 7.16
N LEU A 132 -1.01 19.48 6.58
CA LEU A 132 -0.31 19.94 5.38
C LEU A 132 1.20 20.09 5.59
N GLY A 133 1.63 20.54 6.78
CA GLY A 133 3.05 20.62 7.14
C GLY A 133 3.73 19.23 7.17
N ASN A 134 3.02 18.22 7.65
CA ASN A 134 3.51 16.84 7.67
C ASN A 134 3.56 16.23 6.26
N PHE A 135 2.59 16.55 5.40
CA PHE A 135 2.67 16.20 3.98
C PHE A 135 3.88 16.85 3.30
N LYS A 136 4.15 18.12 3.60
CA LYS A 136 5.36 18.81 3.12
C LYS A 136 6.65 18.12 3.59
N ASN A 137 6.70 17.61 4.82
CA ASN A 137 7.86 16.86 5.30
C ASN A 137 8.18 15.65 4.41
N LEU A 138 7.15 14.86 4.04
CA LEU A 138 7.32 13.72 3.13
C LEU A 138 7.73 14.16 1.73
N TRP A 139 7.13 15.24 1.26
CA TRP A 139 7.45 15.82 -0.04
C TRP A 139 8.92 16.24 -0.13
N ASP A 140 9.37 17.03 0.85
CA ASP A 140 10.75 17.52 0.91
C ASP A 140 11.74 16.37 1.09
N LEU A 141 11.40 15.36 1.87
CA LEU A 141 12.24 14.17 2.06
C LEU A 141 12.59 13.51 0.72
N TYR A 142 11.59 13.35 -0.15
CA TYR A 142 11.76 12.76 -1.47
C TYR A 142 12.56 13.63 -2.42
N ILE A 143 12.11 14.87 -2.62
CA ILE A 143 12.69 15.75 -3.67
C ILE A 143 14.09 16.24 -3.33
N ASN A 144 14.49 16.20 -2.05
CA ASN A 144 15.80 16.67 -1.62
C ASN A 144 16.82 15.56 -1.41
N ASN A 145 16.42 14.29 -1.42
CA ASN A 145 17.29 13.16 -1.09
C ASN A 145 17.23 12.04 -2.14
N SER A 146 17.14 12.41 -3.41
CA SER A 146 17.18 11.50 -4.56
C SER A 146 18.26 11.93 -5.55
N ALA A 147 18.62 11.06 -6.49
CA ALA A 147 19.68 11.30 -7.47
C ALA A 147 19.49 12.58 -8.29
N TYR A 148 18.23 13.00 -8.53
CA TYR A 148 17.88 14.19 -9.28
C TYR A 148 17.39 15.34 -8.39
N ALA A 149 17.73 15.31 -7.10
CA ALA A 149 17.40 16.38 -6.17
C ALA A 149 18.12 17.70 -6.52
N PRO A 150 17.50 18.88 -6.26
CA PRO A 150 16.12 19.08 -5.83
C PRO A 150 15.13 19.21 -7.00
N ASN A 151 15.52 18.94 -8.22
CA ASN A 151 14.74 19.21 -9.44
C ASN A 151 13.81 18.07 -9.84
N SER A 152 13.70 17.01 -9.02
CA SER A 152 12.92 15.82 -9.37
C SER A 152 11.46 16.10 -9.71
N LEU A 153 10.82 17.10 -9.11
CA LEU A 153 9.45 17.47 -9.45
C LEU A 153 9.30 18.24 -10.77
N ALA A 154 10.33 18.96 -11.16
CA ALA A 154 10.31 19.77 -12.39
C ALA A 154 10.56 18.93 -13.63
N THR A 155 11.19 17.78 -13.49
CA THR A 155 11.53 16.85 -14.56
C THR A 155 10.65 15.61 -14.42
N GLY A 156 10.08 15.11 -15.49
CA GLY A 156 9.25 13.89 -15.48
C GLY A 156 10.02 12.68 -16.01
N GLY A 157 9.35 11.53 -16.03
CA GLY A 157 9.84 10.34 -16.71
C GLY A 157 10.92 9.56 -15.95
N TYR A 158 10.96 9.62 -14.63
CA TYR A 158 11.87 8.81 -13.83
C TYR A 158 11.38 7.35 -13.75
N ASP A 159 12.31 6.44 -13.94
CA ASP A 159 12.09 5.01 -13.73
C ASP A 159 12.55 4.60 -12.33
N ALA A 160 11.71 4.88 -11.33
CA ALA A 160 11.99 4.60 -9.92
C ALA A 160 12.15 3.09 -9.64
N GLU A 161 11.41 2.23 -10.35
CA GLU A 161 11.56 0.77 -10.27
C GLU A 161 12.96 0.36 -10.70
N ASN A 162 13.44 0.90 -11.84
CA ASN A 162 14.78 0.62 -12.33
C ASN A 162 15.87 1.16 -11.40
N GLU A 163 15.72 2.37 -10.88
CA GLU A 163 16.67 2.95 -9.91
C GLU A 163 16.83 2.03 -8.70
N PHE A 164 15.73 1.55 -8.10
CA PHE A 164 15.78 0.65 -6.96
C PHE A 164 16.26 -0.75 -7.35
N GLY A 165 15.72 -1.32 -8.41
CA GLY A 165 16.06 -2.65 -8.90
C GLY A 165 17.54 -2.81 -9.28
N THR A 166 18.15 -1.73 -9.80
CA THR A 166 19.58 -1.69 -10.13
C THR A 166 20.46 -1.22 -8.97
N LYS A 167 19.92 -1.18 -7.75
CA LYS A 167 20.63 -0.82 -6.52
C LYS A 167 21.21 0.60 -6.54
N LYS A 168 20.47 1.57 -7.10
CA LYS A 168 20.84 2.98 -7.13
C LYS A 168 20.18 3.81 -6.03
N ALA A 169 19.27 3.22 -5.27
CA ALA A 169 18.60 3.85 -4.14
C ALA A 169 18.34 2.86 -3.02
N VAL A 170 18.38 3.34 -1.77
CA VAL A 170 18.06 2.56 -0.56
C VAL A 170 16.57 2.43 -0.36
N PHE A 171 15.83 3.52 -0.62
CA PHE A 171 14.42 3.69 -0.31
C PHE A 171 13.60 3.88 -1.58
N TYR A 172 12.49 3.13 -1.67
CA TYR A 172 11.55 3.17 -2.79
C TYR A 172 10.12 3.24 -2.27
N GLN A 173 9.46 4.38 -2.49
CA GLN A 173 8.06 4.51 -2.12
C GLN A 173 7.21 3.76 -3.14
N ASN A 174 6.67 2.62 -2.71
CA ASN A 174 5.76 1.81 -3.51
C ASN A 174 5.02 0.80 -2.62
N GLY A 175 4.39 -0.23 -3.19
CA GLY A 175 3.61 -1.22 -2.51
C GLY A 175 4.06 -2.65 -2.77
N ASN A 176 3.34 -3.58 -2.15
CA ASN A 176 3.64 -5.01 -2.24
C ASN A 176 3.54 -5.58 -3.67
N TRP A 177 2.88 -4.89 -4.58
CA TRP A 177 2.80 -5.26 -6.01
C TRP A 177 4.15 -5.20 -6.75
N GLU A 178 5.14 -4.49 -6.19
CA GLU A 178 6.49 -4.43 -6.75
C GLU A 178 7.32 -5.69 -6.49
N TYR A 179 6.87 -6.58 -5.61
CA TYR A 179 7.64 -7.74 -5.18
C TYR A 179 8.13 -8.61 -6.33
N ASP A 180 7.24 -8.94 -7.26
CA ASP A 180 7.57 -9.82 -8.40
C ASP A 180 8.55 -9.15 -9.38
N ALA A 181 8.41 -7.84 -9.61
CA ALA A 181 9.35 -7.10 -10.43
C ALA A 181 10.74 -7.06 -9.77
N LEU A 182 10.81 -6.71 -8.49
CA LEU A 182 12.07 -6.59 -7.76
C LEU A 182 12.81 -7.93 -7.62
N THR A 183 12.12 -9.00 -7.33
CA THR A 183 12.74 -10.34 -7.12
C THR A 183 12.91 -11.12 -8.43
N GLY A 184 11.98 -11.00 -9.36
CA GLY A 184 12.01 -11.71 -10.64
C GLY A 184 12.83 -11.00 -11.72
N LYS A 185 12.41 -9.76 -12.09
CA LYS A 185 13.05 -8.98 -13.16
C LYS A 185 14.46 -8.51 -12.77
N TYR A 186 14.62 -8.02 -11.55
CA TYR A 186 15.90 -7.48 -11.07
C TYR A 186 16.71 -8.49 -10.24
N GLY A 187 16.14 -9.61 -9.84
CA GLY A 187 16.83 -10.66 -9.10
C GLY A 187 17.30 -10.22 -7.71
N LEU A 188 16.61 -9.26 -7.07
CA LEU A 188 16.93 -8.87 -5.70
C LEU A 188 16.57 -10.01 -4.75
N ASP A 189 17.46 -10.28 -3.77
CA ASP A 189 17.20 -11.26 -2.74
C ASP A 189 16.09 -10.79 -1.80
N PRO A 190 14.96 -11.53 -1.69
CA PRO A 190 13.88 -11.18 -0.77
C PRO A 190 14.35 -10.99 0.69
N ALA A 191 15.40 -11.72 1.12
CA ALA A 191 15.96 -11.59 2.45
C ALA A 191 16.53 -10.19 2.72
N ASN A 192 16.92 -9.45 1.68
CA ASN A 192 17.43 -8.09 1.76
C ASN A 192 16.37 -7.01 1.54
N LEU A 193 15.10 -7.40 1.41
CA LEU A 193 13.99 -6.46 1.23
C LEU A 193 13.10 -6.42 2.47
N THR A 194 12.53 -5.25 2.72
CA THR A 194 11.44 -5.04 3.68
C THR A 194 10.66 -3.79 3.31
N MET A 195 9.61 -3.48 4.06
CA MET A 195 8.84 -2.24 3.92
C MET A 195 8.65 -1.62 5.30
N ILE A 196 8.80 -0.31 5.39
CA ILE A 196 8.57 0.47 6.60
C ILE A 196 7.41 1.44 6.40
N PRO A 197 6.75 1.88 7.49
CA PRO A 197 5.71 2.89 7.44
C PRO A 197 6.21 4.24 6.91
N PHE A 198 5.27 5.10 6.53
CA PHE A 198 5.56 6.51 6.37
C PHE A 198 5.62 7.18 7.73
N TYR A 199 6.71 7.91 7.94
CA TYR A 199 6.88 8.80 9.08
C TYR A 199 6.91 10.24 8.58
N SER A 200 6.08 11.10 9.14
CA SER A 200 5.84 12.47 8.65
C SER A 200 5.99 13.55 9.73
N GLY A 201 6.39 13.16 10.94
CA GLY A 201 6.54 14.04 12.09
C GLY A 201 5.24 14.27 12.85
N VAL A 202 4.29 13.32 12.77
CA VAL A 202 3.07 13.33 13.58
C VAL A 202 3.33 12.66 14.92
N GLU A 203 2.84 13.24 16.01
CA GLU A 203 2.98 12.67 17.34
C GLU A 203 2.37 11.26 17.40
N GLY A 204 3.12 10.30 17.95
CA GLY A 204 2.73 8.90 18.05
C GLY A 204 2.93 8.09 16.76
N GLU A 205 3.65 8.62 15.77
CA GLU A 205 3.90 7.92 14.51
C GLU A 205 4.84 6.72 14.64
N GLU A 206 5.60 6.64 15.74
CA GLU A 206 6.44 5.46 16.06
C GLU A 206 5.61 4.18 16.22
N MET A 207 4.30 4.33 16.46
CA MET A 207 3.33 3.22 16.48
C MET A 207 2.61 3.03 15.15
N ALA A 208 3.02 3.72 14.09
CA ALA A 208 2.43 3.52 12.78
C ALA A 208 2.79 2.13 12.20
N GLY A 209 1.84 1.51 11.55
CA GLY A 209 2.04 0.38 10.66
C GLY A 209 1.98 0.82 9.20
N LEU A 210 2.01 -0.13 8.27
CA LEU A 210 1.92 0.17 6.86
C LEU A 210 0.52 0.70 6.48
N ASN A 211 0.47 1.41 5.36
CA ASN A 211 -0.79 1.77 4.74
C ASN A 211 -1.39 0.53 4.08
N CYS A 212 -2.57 0.11 4.52
CA CYS A 212 -3.25 -1.07 3.97
C CYS A 212 -4.67 -0.73 3.54
N GLY A 213 -5.06 -1.27 2.41
CA GLY A 213 -6.39 -1.12 1.83
C GLY A 213 -6.52 -1.93 0.56
N THR A 214 -7.53 -1.64 -0.25
CA THR A 214 -7.70 -2.28 -1.55
C THR A 214 -8.45 -1.39 -2.52
N GLU A 215 -8.08 -1.48 -3.79
CA GLU A 215 -8.88 -1.10 -4.95
C GLU A 215 -9.43 -2.34 -5.67
N GLY A 216 -8.97 -3.53 -5.26
CA GLY A 216 -9.34 -4.82 -5.83
C GLY A 216 -10.66 -5.36 -5.28
N CYS A 217 -11.77 -4.96 -5.88
CA CYS A 217 -13.11 -5.38 -5.48
C CYS A 217 -13.89 -5.98 -6.63
N TRP A 218 -14.66 -7.03 -6.35
CA TRP A 218 -15.62 -7.60 -7.29
C TRP A 218 -17.01 -7.00 -7.08
N ALA A 219 -17.58 -6.48 -8.16
CA ALA A 219 -18.98 -6.08 -8.21
C ALA A 219 -19.71 -6.94 -9.25
N VAL A 220 -20.84 -7.50 -8.88
CA VAL A 220 -21.67 -8.29 -9.78
C VAL A 220 -22.70 -7.39 -10.45
N ASN A 221 -22.77 -7.41 -11.80
CA ASN A 221 -23.75 -6.63 -12.55
C ASN A 221 -25.18 -7.14 -12.29
N ALA A 222 -25.93 -6.41 -11.47
CA ALA A 222 -27.31 -6.77 -11.12
C ALA A 222 -28.32 -6.71 -12.29
N LYS A 223 -27.91 -6.18 -13.45
CA LYS A 223 -28.75 -6.11 -14.67
C LYS A 223 -28.46 -7.25 -15.65
N ALA A 224 -27.49 -8.10 -15.39
CA ALA A 224 -27.19 -9.26 -16.20
C ALA A 224 -28.33 -10.32 -16.09
N PRO A 225 -28.44 -11.25 -17.04
CA PRO A 225 -29.31 -12.41 -16.90
C PRO A 225 -29.00 -13.19 -15.61
N GLN A 226 -30.04 -13.77 -14.98
CA GLN A 226 -29.85 -14.45 -13.69
C GLN A 226 -28.83 -15.60 -13.77
N ALA A 227 -28.80 -16.34 -14.88
CA ALA A 227 -27.85 -17.42 -15.09
C ALA A 227 -26.38 -16.90 -15.08
N ASP A 228 -26.13 -15.73 -15.66
CA ASP A 228 -24.80 -15.10 -15.68
C ASP A 228 -24.41 -14.60 -14.30
N ILE A 229 -25.36 -14.06 -13.53
CA ILE A 229 -25.15 -13.65 -12.14
C ILE A 229 -24.74 -14.87 -11.30
N ASP A 230 -25.49 -15.96 -11.41
CA ASP A 230 -25.24 -17.19 -10.64
C ASP A 230 -23.88 -17.80 -11.00
N ALA A 231 -23.56 -17.88 -12.30
CA ALA A 231 -22.26 -18.38 -12.77
C ALA A 231 -21.10 -17.49 -12.29
N THR A 232 -21.28 -16.17 -12.31
CA THR A 232 -20.27 -15.21 -11.80
C THR A 232 -20.01 -15.43 -10.31
N ILE A 233 -21.07 -15.57 -9.51
CA ILE A 233 -20.94 -15.81 -8.06
C ILE A 233 -20.31 -17.16 -7.79
N ASP A 234 -20.64 -18.19 -8.53
CA ASP A 234 -20.04 -19.52 -8.41
C ASP A 234 -18.54 -19.48 -8.76
N PHE A 235 -18.17 -18.76 -9.81
CA PHE A 235 -16.76 -18.55 -10.17
C PHE A 235 -16.00 -17.79 -9.06
N MET A 236 -16.54 -16.67 -8.55
CA MET A 236 -15.95 -15.94 -7.45
C MET A 236 -15.76 -16.83 -6.20
N TYR A 237 -16.77 -17.67 -5.90
CA TYR A 237 -16.66 -18.61 -4.80
C TYR A 237 -15.57 -19.67 -5.03
N TRP A 238 -15.49 -20.20 -6.26
CA TRP A 238 -14.44 -21.14 -6.63
C TRP A 238 -13.04 -20.53 -6.49
N MET A 239 -12.86 -19.27 -6.91
CA MET A 239 -11.58 -18.56 -6.79
C MET A 239 -11.09 -18.48 -5.34
N VAL A 240 -11.97 -18.30 -4.37
CA VAL A 240 -11.60 -18.11 -2.97
C VAL A 240 -11.67 -19.37 -2.11
N THR A 241 -12.07 -20.50 -2.69
CA THR A 241 -12.23 -21.78 -1.94
C THR A 241 -11.52 -22.96 -2.56
N SER A 242 -11.26 -22.97 -3.87
CA SER A 242 -10.52 -24.05 -4.51
C SER A 242 -9.00 -23.87 -4.31
N LYS A 243 -8.27 -24.98 -4.31
CA LYS A 243 -6.80 -24.95 -4.25
C LYS A 243 -6.21 -24.10 -5.38
N THR A 244 -6.61 -24.37 -6.62
CA THR A 244 -6.11 -23.64 -7.81
C THR A 244 -6.46 -22.16 -7.75
N GLY A 245 -7.71 -21.80 -7.42
CA GLY A 245 -8.16 -20.42 -7.31
C GLY A 245 -7.38 -19.64 -6.26
N THR A 246 -7.22 -20.20 -5.05
CA THR A 246 -6.51 -19.55 -3.95
C THR A 246 -5.01 -19.39 -4.22
N GLU A 247 -4.38 -20.38 -4.86
CA GLU A 247 -2.97 -20.29 -5.28
C GLU A 247 -2.76 -19.23 -6.37
N LEU A 248 -3.66 -19.14 -7.36
CA LEU A 248 -3.60 -18.12 -8.40
C LEU A 248 -3.81 -16.72 -7.84
N LEU A 249 -4.80 -16.53 -6.96
CA LEU A 249 -5.04 -15.25 -6.30
C LEU A 249 -3.83 -14.81 -5.48
N ALA A 250 -3.27 -15.70 -4.65
CA ALA A 250 -2.12 -15.38 -3.82
C ALA A 250 -0.89 -15.02 -4.67
N LYS A 251 -0.65 -15.74 -5.75
CA LYS A 251 0.45 -15.46 -6.68
C LYS A 251 0.31 -14.12 -7.38
N THR A 252 -0.92 -13.76 -7.79
CA THR A 252 -1.17 -12.57 -8.60
C THR A 252 -1.36 -11.31 -7.75
N PHE A 253 -2.05 -11.41 -6.62
CA PHE A 253 -2.47 -10.28 -5.80
C PHE A 253 -1.89 -10.27 -4.39
N GLY A 254 -1.20 -11.33 -3.98
CA GLY A 254 -0.54 -11.45 -2.68
C GLY A 254 -1.51 -11.74 -1.54
N ALA A 255 -1.96 -10.73 -0.80
CA ALA A 255 -2.81 -10.93 0.36
C ALA A 255 -4.30 -11.02 -0.01
N ILE A 256 -4.95 -12.08 0.48
CA ILE A 256 -6.32 -12.42 0.14
C ILE A 256 -7.15 -12.50 1.45
N PRO A 257 -8.22 -11.70 1.61
CA PRO A 257 -9.00 -11.64 2.86
C PRO A 257 -10.00 -12.80 3.00
N TYR A 258 -9.57 -14.03 2.71
CA TYR A 258 -10.40 -15.23 2.77
C TYR A 258 -9.75 -16.31 3.62
N LYS A 259 -10.58 -17.13 4.29
CA LYS A 259 -10.12 -18.15 5.26
C LYS A 259 -9.24 -19.25 4.66
N GLN A 260 -9.41 -19.52 3.38
CA GLN A 260 -8.66 -20.54 2.64
C GLN A 260 -7.55 -19.96 1.75
N ALA A 261 -7.18 -18.69 1.98
CA ALA A 261 -6.13 -18.04 1.22
C ALA A 261 -4.80 -18.80 1.31
N ALA A 262 -4.17 -19.01 0.15
CA ALA A 262 -2.82 -19.55 0.10
C ALA A 262 -1.79 -18.49 0.55
N PRO A 263 -0.65 -18.89 1.13
CA PRO A 263 0.44 -17.98 1.44
C PRO A 263 0.99 -17.32 0.16
N SER A 264 1.27 -16.02 0.22
CA SER A 264 1.82 -15.28 -0.91
C SER A 264 3.35 -15.38 -1.04
N GLY A 265 4.06 -15.57 0.08
CA GLY A 265 5.51 -15.51 0.14
C GLY A 265 6.09 -14.09 -0.08
N ASN A 266 5.25 -13.08 -0.08
CA ASN A 266 5.62 -11.67 -0.31
C ASN A 266 6.10 -11.04 1.00
N VAL A 267 7.39 -10.71 1.08
CA VAL A 267 8.03 -10.18 2.29
C VAL A 267 7.48 -8.80 2.71
N PHE A 268 6.87 -8.04 1.81
CA PHE A 268 6.26 -6.76 2.16
C PHE A 268 4.95 -6.95 2.93
N LEU A 269 4.18 -7.98 2.58
CA LEU A 269 2.99 -8.38 3.33
C LEU A 269 3.36 -9.00 4.68
N ASP A 270 4.48 -9.73 4.74
CA ASP A 270 5.01 -10.23 6.01
C ASP A 270 5.40 -9.07 6.93
N ALA A 271 6.03 -8.01 6.39
CA ALA A 271 6.33 -6.80 7.13
C ALA A 271 5.06 -6.14 7.70
N ALA A 272 3.97 -6.01 6.91
CA ALA A 272 2.69 -5.51 7.39
C ALA A 272 2.15 -6.33 8.56
N ASN A 273 2.21 -7.66 8.45
CA ASN A 273 1.77 -8.57 9.52
C ASN A 273 2.61 -8.43 10.79
N GLU A 274 3.92 -8.23 10.66
CA GLU A 274 4.80 -8.03 11.82
C GLU A 274 4.51 -6.71 12.55
N TYR A 275 4.23 -5.61 11.84
CA TYR A 275 3.76 -4.38 12.47
C TYR A 275 2.45 -4.60 13.24
N ASN A 276 1.47 -5.30 12.64
CA ASN A 276 0.21 -5.63 13.29
C ASN A 276 0.39 -6.47 14.56
N LYS A 277 1.27 -7.48 14.52
CA LYS A 277 1.59 -8.32 15.70
C LYS A 277 2.23 -7.52 16.84
N LYS A 278 3.01 -6.50 16.52
CA LYS A 278 3.62 -5.59 17.50
C LYS A 278 2.64 -4.58 18.10
N GLY A 279 1.40 -4.56 17.60
CA GLY A 279 0.38 -3.62 18.05
C GLY A 279 0.43 -2.25 17.37
N ASN A 280 1.19 -2.11 16.29
CA ASN A 280 1.17 -0.91 15.48
C ASN A 280 -0.20 -0.74 14.79
N TYR A 281 -0.68 0.51 14.70
CA TYR A 281 -1.95 0.77 14.02
C TYR A 281 -1.78 0.73 12.49
N VAL A 282 -2.78 0.16 11.82
CA VAL A 282 -2.84 0.17 10.35
C VAL A 282 -3.29 1.54 9.88
N MET A 283 -2.55 2.15 8.96
CA MET A 283 -3.04 3.30 8.24
C MET A 283 -3.98 2.82 7.14
N THR A 284 -5.28 3.03 7.32
CA THR A 284 -6.25 2.72 6.26
C THR A 284 -6.11 3.72 5.11
N TRP A 285 -6.46 3.28 3.90
CA TRP A 285 -6.53 4.21 2.79
C TRP A 285 -7.60 5.24 3.08
N ALA A 286 -7.16 6.48 3.08
CA ALA A 286 -8.06 7.59 3.20
C ALA A 286 -8.74 7.85 1.84
N PHE A 287 -9.74 8.63 1.88
CA PHE A 287 -10.71 8.87 0.83
C PHE A 287 -10.10 9.36 -0.48
N ASN A 288 -10.60 8.86 -1.59
CA ASN A 288 -10.44 9.50 -2.89
C ASN A 288 -11.51 10.61 -2.99
N TYR A 289 -11.09 11.84 -3.01
CA TYR A 289 -11.95 13.01 -3.22
C TYR A 289 -12.15 13.28 -4.71
#